data_044c4c86818dfc0e2d481ccfc8ce7ec8
#
_entry.id   044c4c86818dfc0e2d481ccfc8ce7ec8
#
_cell.length_a   1.000
_cell.length_b   1.000
_cell.length_c   1.000
_cell.angle_alpha   90.00
_cell.angle_beta   90.00
_cell.angle_gamma   90.00
#
_symmetry.space_group_name_H-M   'P 1'
#
loop_
_entity.id
_entity.type
_entity.pdbx_description
1 polymer ?
#
loop_
_entity_poly.entity_id
_entity_poly.type
_entity_poly.pdbx_seq_one_letter_code
_entity_poly.pdbx_strand_id
1 'polypeptide(L)'
;MLYKIDMKSAEPLYEQIVNQTKALVIRGILRPGDKVMSVRELATDLVINPNTVSKAYQELERLGLLEMHRGRGTFVSEDWIDQDSPRAPILEAIKKLAIDCHYANIELTEALTLFETEYKKVGENHADSTATE
;
A
#
# COMPACT_ATOMS: atom_id res chain seq x y z
N MET A 1 -17.39 -10.80 9.04
CA MET A 1 -17.46 -9.72 8.06
C MET A 1 -16.22 -8.82 8.13
N LEU A 2 -15.61 -8.54 7.01
CA LEU A 2 -14.39 -7.73 6.97
C LEU A 2 -14.64 -6.25 7.31
N TYR A 3 -15.82 -5.75 6.95
CA TYR A 3 -16.18 -4.34 7.13
C TYR A 3 -17.18 -4.16 8.27
N LYS A 4 -16.95 -3.10 9.06
CA LYS A 4 -17.88 -2.70 10.12
C LYS A 4 -18.32 -1.25 9.85
N ILE A 5 -19.48 -1.11 9.22
CA ILE A 5 -20.00 0.21 8.87
C ILE A 5 -20.82 0.76 10.04
N ASP A 6 -20.51 1.98 10.45
CA ASP A 6 -21.22 2.71 11.49
C ASP A 6 -22.07 3.81 10.86
N MET A 7 -23.38 3.58 10.81
CA MET A 7 -24.33 4.52 10.22
C MET A 7 -24.47 5.81 11.04
N LYS A 8 -24.06 5.77 12.30
CA LYS A 8 -24.18 6.93 13.21
C LYS A 8 -22.92 7.78 13.26
N SER A 9 -21.84 7.32 12.68
CA SER A 9 -20.59 8.06 12.66
C SER A 9 -20.71 9.34 11.81
N ALA A 10 -20.00 10.38 12.19
CA ALA A 10 -19.86 11.58 11.38
C ALA A 10 -19.04 11.34 10.11
N GLU A 11 -18.24 10.26 10.07
CA GLU A 11 -17.48 9.88 8.89
C GLU A 11 -18.41 9.33 7.81
N PRO A 12 -18.40 9.90 6.58
CA PRO A 12 -19.22 9.39 5.49
C PRO A 12 -18.98 7.89 5.23
N LEU A 13 -20.01 7.17 4.80
CA LEU A 13 -19.93 5.74 4.56
C LEU A 13 -18.84 5.37 3.56
N TYR A 14 -18.68 6.14 2.48
CA TYR A 14 -17.64 5.83 1.49
C TYR A 14 -16.24 5.96 2.09
N GLU A 15 -16.02 6.93 2.98
CA GLU A 15 -14.73 7.10 3.65
C GLU A 15 -14.46 5.94 4.62
N GLN A 16 -15.49 5.45 5.30
CA GLN A 16 -15.37 4.28 6.17
C GLN A 16 -14.89 3.06 5.35
N ILE A 17 -15.47 2.85 4.16
CA ILE A 17 -15.06 1.75 3.28
C ILE A 17 -13.61 1.95 2.82
N VAL A 18 -13.25 3.16 2.41
CA VAL A 18 -11.88 3.47 1.97
C VAL A 18 -10.88 3.18 3.08
N ASN A 19 -11.12 3.71 4.27
CA ASN A 19 -10.20 3.59 5.40
C ASN A 19 -10.10 2.15 5.89
N GLN A 20 -11.22 1.42 5.93
CA GLN A 20 -11.20 0.01 6.33
C GLN A 20 -10.50 -0.87 5.29
N THR A 21 -10.66 -0.59 4.00
CA THR A 21 -9.94 -1.32 2.96
C THR A 21 -8.43 -1.11 3.08
N LYS A 22 -7.99 0.14 3.29
CA LYS A 22 -6.57 0.43 3.54
C LYS A 22 -6.05 -0.34 4.74
N ALA A 23 -6.80 -0.35 5.84
CA ALA A 23 -6.41 -1.06 7.05
C ALA A 23 -6.28 -2.57 6.80
N LEU A 24 -7.19 -3.16 6.04
CA LEU A 24 -7.16 -4.58 5.70
C LEU A 24 -5.91 -4.94 4.90
N VAL A 25 -5.51 -4.06 3.97
CA VAL A 25 -4.28 -4.26 3.17
C VAL A 25 -3.03 -4.09 4.04
N ILE A 26 -2.99 -3.03 4.85
CA ILE A 26 -1.85 -2.77 5.74
C ILE A 26 -1.63 -3.92 6.71
N ARG A 27 -2.73 -4.49 7.23
CA ARG A 27 -2.68 -5.60 8.19
C ARG A 27 -2.45 -6.97 7.52
N GLY A 28 -2.38 -7.01 6.20
CA GLY A 28 -2.13 -8.24 5.46
C GLY A 28 -3.32 -9.19 5.36
N ILE A 29 -4.52 -8.73 5.73
CA ILE A 29 -5.76 -9.52 5.59
C ILE A 29 -6.17 -9.58 4.12
N LEU A 30 -6.08 -8.43 3.42
CA LEU A 30 -6.14 -8.38 1.97
C LEU A 30 -4.71 -8.26 1.46
N ARG A 31 -4.33 -9.14 0.55
CA ARG A 31 -2.95 -9.22 0.04
C ARG A 31 -2.88 -8.69 -1.40
N PRO A 32 -1.70 -8.21 -1.82
CA PRO A 32 -1.52 -7.83 -3.22
C PRO A 32 -1.97 -8.94 -4.17
N GLY A 33 -2.76 -8.58 -5.19
CA GLY A 33 -3.28 -9.53 -6.16
C GLY A 33 -4.59 -10.21 -5.76
N ASP A 34 -5.03 -10.06 -4.53
CA ASP A 34 -6.31 -10.65 -4.09
C ASP A 34 -7.48 -10.01 -4.82
N LYS A 35 -8.44 -10.83 -5.23
CA LYS A 35 -9.69 -10.36 -5.79
C LYS A 35 -10.60 -9.90 -4.64
N VAL A 36 -11.17 -8.70 -4.78
CA VAL A 36 -12.13 -8.17 -3.80
C VAL A 36 -13.55 -8.33 -4.32
N MET A 37 -14.52 -8.17 -3.43
CA MET A 37 -15.94 -8.18 -3.82
C MET A 37 -16.21 -7.10 -4.85
N SER A 38 -17.10 -7.40 -5.80
CA SER A 38 -17.60 -6.38 -6.72
C SER A 38 -18.39 -5.32 -5.95
N VAL A 39 -18.61 -4.18 -6.59
CA VAL A 39 -19.44 -3.10 -6.01
C VAL A 39 -20.80 -3.64 -5.56
N ARG A 40 -21.44 -4.44 -6.41
CA ARG A 40 -22.76 -5.00 -6.10
C ARG A 40 -22.72 -5.98 -4.93
N GLU A 41 -21.73 -6.87 -4.94
CA GLU A 41 -21.57 -7.87 -3.87
C GLU A 41 -21.35 -7.18 -2.52
N LEU A 42 -20.46 -6.19 -2.47
CA LEU A 42 -20.18 -5.49 -1.22
C LEU A 42 -21.38 -4.67 -0.76
N ALA A 43 -22.06 -3.97 -1.67
CA ALA A 43 -23.25 -3.19 -1.35
C ALA A 43 -24.36 -4.08 -0.80
N THR A 44 -24.56 -5.27 -1.36
CA THR A 44 -25.55 -6.24 -0.89
C THR A 44 -25.14 -6.76 0.49
N ASP A 45 -23.87 -7.10 0.66
CA ASP A 45 -23.35 -7.63 1.92
C ASP A 45 -23.49 -6.63 3.07
N LEU A 46 -23.18 -5.35 2.81
CA LEU A 46 -23.27 -4.29 3.81
C LEU A 46 -24.67 -3.67 3.93
N VAL A 47 -25.58 -4.02 3.01
CA VAL A 47 -26.94 -3.45 2.95
C VAL A 47 -26.89 -1.92 2.83
N ILE A 48 -26.11 -1.44 1.87
CA ILE A 48 -25.97 -0.01 1.58
C ILE A 48 -26.11 0.25 0.08
N ASN A 49 -26.23 1.53 -0.28
CA ASN A 49 -26.40 1.94 -1.67
C ASN A 49 -25.15 1.57 -2.50
N PRO A 50 -25.31 0.91 -3.65
CA PRO A 50 -24.17 0.60 -4.53
C PRO A 50 -23.39 1.83 -4.96
N ASN A 51 -24.02 3.00 -5.08
CA ASN A 51 -23.32 4.23 -5.44
C ASN A 51 -22.29 4.63 -4.37
N THR A 52 -22.58 4.37 -3.12
CA THR A 52 -21.66 4.62 -2.00
C THR A 52 -20.42 3.73 -2.11
N VAL A 53 -20.62 2.45 -2.41
CA VAL A 53 -19.52 1.50 -2.62
C VAL A 53 -18.72 1.89 -3.86
N SER A 54 -19.42 2.26 -4.94
CA SER A 54 -18.77 2.68 -6.18
C SER A 54 -17.85 3.89 -5.95
N LYS A 55 -18.33 4.88 -5.17
CA LYS A 55 -17.53 6.06 -4.82
C LYS A 55 -16.27 5.66 -4.05
N ALA A 56 -16.41 4.75 -3.10
CA ALA A 56 -15.28 4.25 -2.32
C ALA A 56 -14.25 3.53 -3.21
N TYR A 57 -14.73 2.67 -4.12
CA TYR A 57 -13.85 1.93 -5.02
C TYR A 57 -13.15 2.85 -6.00
N GLN A 58 -13.83 3.88 -6.51
CA GLN A 58 -13.20 4.87 -7.38
C GLN A 58 -12.05 5.59 -6.66
N GLU A 59 -12.25 5.93 -5.39
CA GLU A 59 -11.22 6.56 -4.59
C GLU A 59 -10.04 5.61 -4.34
N LEU A 60 -10.32 4.33 -4.05
CA LEU A 60 -9.27 3.32 -3.89
C LEU A 60 -8.49 3.07 -5.17
N GLU A 61 -9.15 3.15 -6.33
CA GLU A 61 -8.48 3.08 -7.63
C GLU A 61 -7.61 4.32 -7.87
N ARG A 62 -8.12 5.50 -7.53
CA ARG A 62 -7.36 6.75 -7.65
C ARG A 62 -6.09 6.72 -6.80
N LEU A 63 -6.17 6.13 -5.62
CA LEU A 63 -5.03 5.96 -4.72
C LEU A 63 -4.07 4.84 -5.15
N GLY A 64 -4.45 4.08 -6.16
CA GLY A 64 -3.64 2.96 -6.65
C GLY A 64 -3.71 1.70 -5.80
N LEU A 65 -4.62 1.63 -4.82
CA LEU A 65 -4.77 0.47 -3.96
C LEU A 65 -5.56 -0.65 -4.62
N LEU A 66 -6.60 -0.31 -5.38
CA LEU A 66 -7.37 -1.26 -6.15
C LEU A 66 -7.16 -1.05 -7.64
N GLU A 67 -7.25 -2.14 -8.39
CA GLU A 67 -7.16 -2.14 -9.85
C GLU A 67 -8.37 -2.89 -10.40
N MET A 68 -9.05 -2.27 -11.38
CA MET A 68 -10.13 -2.92 -12.09
C MET A 68 -9.59 -3.56 -13.35
N HIS A 69 -9.79 -4.87 -13.48
CA HIS A 69 -9.45 -5.63 -14.67
C HIS A 69 -10.72 -6.01 -15.40
N ARG A 70 -10.96 -5.38 -16.53
CA ARG A 70 -12.17 -5.53 -17.32
C ARG A 70 -12.45 -7.01 -17.61
N GLY A 71 -13.66 -7.47 -17.25
CA GLY A 71 -14.07 -8.87 -17.43
C GLY A 71 -13.54 -9.84 -16.40
N ARG A 72 -12.65 -9.41 -15.50
CA ARG A 72 -12.05 -10.26 -14.47
C ARG A 72 -12.46 -9.88 -13.05
N GLY A 73 -12.69 -8.58 -12.80
CA GLY A 73 -13.07 -8.06 -11.50
C GLY A 73 -12.11 -7.01 -10.96
N THR A 74 -12.22 -6.75 -9.68
CA THR A 74 -11.40 -5.76 -8.99
C THR A 74 -10.42 -6.48 -8.05
N PHE A 75 -9.17 -6.04 -8.07
CA PHE A 75 -8.07 -6.69 -7.35
C PHE A 75 -7.29 -5.69 -6.53
N VAL A 76 -6.66 -6.16 -5.45
CA VAL A 76 -5.70 -5.37 -4.70
C VAL A 76 -4.44 -5.20 -5.56
N SER A 77 -3.97 -3.96 -5.69
CA SER A 77 -2.76 -3.66 -6.46
C SER A 77 -1.54 -4.32 -5.83
N GLU A 78 -0.62 -4.75 -6.67
CA GLU A 78 0.67 -5.31 -6.22
C GLU A 78 1.68 -4.22 -5.87
N ASP A 79 1.45 -3.00 -6.38
CA ASP A 79 2.40 -1.89 -6.26
C ASP A 79 1.99 -0.80 -5.27
N TRP A 80 0.88 -0.99 -4.56
CA TRP A 80 0.41 0.05 -3.64
C TRP A 80 1.31 0.17 -2.41
N ILE A 81 1.66 1.42 -2.07
CA ILE A 81 2.46 1.75 -0.91
C ILE A 81 1.64 2.69 -0.04
N ASP A 82 1.50 2.33 1.25
CA ASP A 82 0.87 3.22 2.23
C ASP A 82 1.73 4.47 2.40
N GLN A 83 1.22 5.63 1.95
CA GLN A 83 1.95 6.89 1.99
C GLN A 83 2.23 7.39 3.41
N ASP A 84 1.48 6.91 4.39
CA ASP A 84 1.69 7.25 5.79
C ASP A 84 2.67 6.31 6.47
N SER A 85 3.11 5.25 5.79
CA SER A 85 4.08 4.31 6.32
C SER A 85 5.49 4.93 6.33
N PRO A 86 6.30 4.72 7.40
CA PRO A 86 7.70 5.12 7.39
C PRO A 86 8.52 4.48 6.26
N ARG A 87 8.02 3.39 5.67
CA ARG A 87 8.67 2.71 4.56
C ARG A 87 8.48 3.43 3.22
N ALA A 88 7.42 4.24 3.10
CA ALA A 88 7.08 4.88 1.82
C ALA A 88 8.22 5.72 1.23
N PRO A 89 8.84 6.65 1.97
CA PRO A 89 9.95 7.44 1.41
C PRO A 89 11.17 6.58 1.08
N ILE A 90 11.39 5.49 1.79
CA ILE A 90 12.49 4.56 1.51
C ILE A 90 12.25 3.87 0.17
N LEU A 91 11.05 3.37 -0.07
CA LEU A 91 10.70 2.70 -1.32
C LEU A 91 10.79 3.64 -2.51
N GLU A 92 10.38 4.90 -2.34
CA GLU A 92 10.53 5.93 -3.38
C GLU A 92 12.01 6.23 -3.66
N ALA A 93 12.82 6.31 -2.62
CA ALA A 93 14.26 6.51 -2.76
C ALA A 93 14.92 5.35 -3.52
N ILE A 94 14.50 4.13 -3.26
CA ILE A 94 15.01 2.94 -3.95
C ILE A 94 14.64 2.99 -5.44
N LYS A 95 13.42 3.36 -5.78
CA LYS A 95 12.99 3.49 -7.18
C LYS A 95 13.85 4.51 -7.92
N LYS A 96 14.04 5.69 -7.32
CA LYS A 96 14.87 6.73 -7.91
C LYS A 96 16.31 6.27 -8.07
N LEU A 97 16.86 5.63 -7.04
CA LEU A 97 18.23 5.12 -7.07
C LEU A 97 18.43 4.09 -8.16
N ALA A 98 17.46 3.20 -8.37
CA ALA A 98 17.53 2.20 -9.44
C ALA A 98 17.64 2.87 -10.82
N ILE A 99 16.85 3.93 -11.05
CA ILE A 99 16.90 4.70 -12.28
C ILE A 99 18.29 5.37 -12.43
N ASP A 100 18.77 5.99 -11.37
CA ASP A 100 20.06 6.68 -11.38
C ASP A 100 21.21 5.71 -11.66
N CYS A 101 21.13 4.50 -11.11
CA CYS A 101 22.12 3.46 -11.39
C CYS A 101 22.17 3.06 -12.88
N HIS A 102 21.01 2.96 -13.51
CA HIS A 102 20.95 2.68 -14.95
C HIS A 102 21.61 3.78 -15.77
N TYR A 103 21.37 5.04 -15.43
CA TYR A 103 21.98 6.17 -16.12
C TYR A 103 23.50 6.26 -15.89
N ALA A 104 23.97 5.87 -14.72
CA ALA A 104 25.38 5.89 -14.37
C ALA A 104 26.14 4.62 -14.78
N ASN A 105 25.45 3.66 -15.41
CA ASN A 105 26.02 2.35 -15.79
C ASN A 105 26.58 1.58 -14.60
N ILE A 106 25.91 1.68 -13.45
CA ILE A 106 26.24 0.89 -12.27
C ILE A 106 25.44 -0.42 -12.36
N GLU A 107 26.15 -1.53 -12.44
CA GLU A 107 25.54 -2.85 -12.51
C GLU A 107 24.89 -3.22 -11.18
N LEU A 108 23.90 -4.12 -11.22
CA LEU A 108 23.18 -4.55 -10.03
C LEU A 108 24.11 -5.07 -8.93
N THR A 109 25.08 -5.90 -9.30
CA THR A 109 26.04 -6.47 -8.35
C THR A 109 26.86 -5.39 -7.65
N GLU A 110 27.31 -4.38 -8.38
CA GLU A 110 28.03 -3.23 -7.81
C GLU A 110 27.12 -2.42 -6.87
N ALA A 111 25.89 -2.12 -7.32
CA ALA A 111 24.94 -1.38 -6.51
C ALA A 111 24.64 -2.08 -5.18
N LEU A 112 24.43 -3.40 -5.22
CA LEU A 112 24.18 -4.18 -4.02
C LEU A 112 25.37 -4.17 -3.06
N THR A 113 26.59 -4.27 -3.59
CA THR A 113 27.81 -4.21 -2.79
C THR A 113 27.98 -2.84 -2.13
N LEU A 114 27.75 -1.77 -2.87
CA LEU A 114 27.84 -0.41 -2.36
C LEU A 114 26.81 -0.19 -1.24
N PHE A 115 25.58 -0.62 -1.47
CA PHE A 115 24.53 -0.49 -0.47
C PHE A 115 24.85 -1.29 0.79
N GLU A 116 25.29 -2.53 0.63
CA GLU A 116 25.65 -3.39 1.77
C GLU A 116 26.75 -2.75 2.62
N THR A 117 27.76 -2.18 1.99
CA THR A 117 28.87 -1.49 2.66
C THR A 117 28.34 -0.33 3.51
N GLU A 118 27.51 0.52 2.92
CA GLU A 118 26.95 1.68 3.63
C GLU A 118 26.00 1.25 4.74
N TYR A 119 25.19 0.22 4.48
CA TYR A 119 24.25 -0.31 5.47
C TYR A 119 24.97 -0.80 6.71
N LYS A 120 26.06 -1.53 6.54
CA LYS A 120 26.87 -2.03 7.66
C LYS A 120 27.55 -0.90 8.44
N LYS A 121 28.03 0.13 7.77
CA LYS A 121 28.62 1.30 8.45
C LYS A 121 27.61 2.01 9.37
N VAL A 122 26.39 2.20 8.88
CA VAL A 122 25.31 2.81 9.69
C VAL A 122 24.98 1.93 10.89
N GLY A 123 24.88 0.61 10.68
CA GLY A 123 24.61 -0.34 11.75
C GLY A 123 25.68 -0.34 12.83
N GLU A 124 26.95 -0.29 12.44
CA GLU A 124 28.09 -0.22 13.39
C GLU A 124 28.06 1.08 14.18
N ASN A 125 27.87 2.22 13.50
CA ASN A 125 27.79 3.52 14.16
C ASN A 125 26.59 3.60 15.11
N HIS A 126 25.46 3.01 14.74
CA HIS A 126 24.28 2.98 15.57
C HIS A 126 24.48 2.07 16.80
N ALA A 127 25.14 0.92 16.61
CA ALA A 127 25.47 0.01 17.69
C ALA A 127 26.44 0.67 18.70
N ASP A 128 27.46 1.39 18.20
CA ASP A 128 28.42 2.11 19.04
C ASP A 128 27.73 3.22 19.85
N SER A 129 26.78 3.94 19.26
CA SER A 129 26.05 4.99 19.95
C SER A 129 25.11 4.44 21.03
N THR A 130 24.55 3.25 20.85
CA THR A 130 23.74 2.57 21.86
C THR A 130 24.59 1.90 22.95
N ALA A 131 25.81 1.51 22.63
CA ALA A 131 26.71 0.88 23.58
C ALA A 131 27.33 1.86 24.59
N THR A 132 27.31 3.18 24.28
CA THR A 132 27.83 4.24 25.15
C THR A 132 26.80 4.78 26.13
N GLU A 133 25.58 4.36 26.02
CA GLU A 133 24.51 4.68 26.97
C GLU A 133 24.37 3.59 28.01
#